data_63a42af5af40cac217edceeadc0367c3
#
_entry.id   63a42af5af40cac217edceeadc0367c3
#
_cell.length_a   1.000
_cell.length_b   1.000
_cell.length_c   1.000
_cell.angle_alpha   90.00
_cell.angle_beta   90.00
_cell.angle_gamma   90.00
#
_symmetry.space_group_name_H-M   'P 1'
#
loop_
_entity.id
_entity.type
_entity.pdbx_description
1 polymer ?
#
loop_
_entity_poly.entity_id
_entity_poly.type
_entity_poly.pdbx_seq_one_letter_code
_entity_poly.pdbx_strand_id
1 'polypeptide(L)'
;MNLSIEDTRKQALPTLKELIGSGVITLDQAKDWLRTIYEIRFFEEKVYDLLGQNIIKGASHLYAGQEAVATGAIAAMERGDVIGSTHRGHGHCGAVGNKYADSEQDRQAHWNAMMAELMGKETGYCKGRGGSMHIAEVERQNNLGSTGIVGGNQPPAVGAALAEKFKNSGKVVLSFFGDGSCNTGTFHESMNMAATLKVPLVAFIENNLYGMSVPFSGSEIEGTRCASSIQDIAVRSVAYDVPGMIVDGQDAVAVFLAARKALDRARKKNEMMMIECKTYRWYGHSRSDPRVYRTKAEEKAWHERDPITVLRNRLTSDGLSTEPELDQIKDKAFATIEDATQFAMNSPWPNGADVAKDVYVEESYPAQVVTNEQQMAARVREASAAFEKIVATCGAKTKKEAADLAKAQIKSQFGMDVVNIATAVSAAQAEEMRRDPKVFVFGED
;
A
#
# COMPACT_ATOMS: atom_id res chain seq x y z
N MET A 1 -23.71 -4.75 20.42
CA MET A 1 -23.38 -6.00 19.67
C MET A 1 -22.19 -6.66 20.32
N ASN A 2 -22.23 -7.99 20.59
CA ASN A 2 -21.01 -8.69 21.02
C ASN A 2 -20.10 -8.87 19.80
N LEU A 3 -19.23 -7.92 19.52
CA LEU A 3 -18.18 -8.07 18.51
C LEU A 3 -17.11 -8.98 19.12
N SER A 4 -17.07 -10.23 18.69
CA SER A 4 -16.01 -11.17 19.05
C SER A 4 -14.90 -11.08 18.01
N ILE A 5 -13.66 -11.03 18.48
CA ILE A 5 -12.51 -11.24 17.61
C ILE A 5 -12.46 -12.73 17.25
N GLU A 6 -12.45 -13.02 15.96
CA GLU A 6 -12.33 -14.39 15.46
C GLU A 6 -10.86 -14.76 15.28
N ASP A 7 -10.38 -15.70 16.08
CA ASP A 7 -9.03 -16.28 15.90
C ASP A 7 -9.12 -17.57 15.10
N THR A 8 -8.93 -17.46 13.80
CA THR A 8 -9.04 -18.62 12.88
C THR A 8 -7.89 -19.62 13.03
N ARG A 9 -6.77 -19.22 13.66
CA ARG A 9 -5.64 -20.13 13.95
C ARG A 9 -6.03 -21.28 14.89
N LYS A 10 -7.09 -21.10 15.65
CA LYS A 10 -7.63 -22.11 16.59
C LYS A 10 -8.70 -23.01 15.96
N GLN A 11 -9.02 -22.79 14.71
CA GLN A 11 -10.04 -23.54 13.98
C GLN A 11 -9.38 -24.52 13.02
N ALA A 12 -10.00 -25.68 12.86
CA ALA A 12 -9.62 -26.58 11.78
C ALA A 12 -10.01 -25.96 10.44
N LEU A 13 -9.03 -25.80 9.57
CA LEU A 13 -9.28 -25.33 8.21
C LEU A 13 -9.70 -26.51 7.32
N PRO A 14 -10.56 -26.27 6.33
CA PRO A 14 -10.86 -27.28 5.35
C PRO A 14 -9.59 -27.64 4.55
N THR A 15 -9.51 -28.88 4.12
CA THR A 15 -8.47 -29.37 3.22
C THR A 15 -8.66 -28.73 1.82
N LEU A 16 -7.60 -28.71 1.02
CA LEU A 16 -7.73 -28.29 -0.39
C LEU A 16 -8.70 -29.19 -1.16
N LYS A 17 -8.71 -30.50 -0.84
CA LYS A 17 -9.63 -31.45 -1.45
C LYS A 17 -11.10 -31.12 -1.17
N GLU A 18 -11.42 -30.71 0.05
CA GLU A 18 -12.78 -30.26 0.41
C GLU A 18 -13.16 -28.94 -0.28
N LEU A 19 -12.23 -27.99 -0.35
CA LEU A 19 -12.46 -26.71 -1.05
C LEU A 19 -12.68 -26.90 -2.56
N ILE A 20 -11.93 -27.80 -3.16
CA ILE A 20 -12.09 -28.15 -4.59
C ILE A 20 -13.41 -28.90 -4.79
N GLY A 21 -13.70 -29.90 -3.95
CA GLY A 21 -14.92 -30.67 -4.03
C GLY A 21 -16.21 -29.85 -3.85
N SER A 22 -16.13 -28.76 -3.07
CA SER A 22 -17.24 -27.81 -2.89
C SER A 22 -17.27 -26.69 -3.96
N GLY A 23 -16.35 -26.66 -4.92
CA GLY A 23 -16.28 -25.66 -5.96
C GLY A 23 -15.84 -24.26 -5.48
N VAL A 24 -15.24 -24.17 -4.29
CA VAL A 24 -14.72 -22.90 -3.74
C VAL A 24 -13.49 -22.44 -4.49
N ILE A 25 -12.64 -23.37 -4.87
CA ILE A 25 -11.44 -23.18 -5.71
C ILE A 25 -11.30 -24.34 -6.69
N THR A 26 -10.43 -24.18 -7.68
CA THR A 26 -9.99 -25.29 -8.55
C THR A 26 -8.58 -25.75 -8.18
N LEU A 27 -8.20 -26.93 -8.65
CA LEU A 27 -6.81 -27.42 -8.46
C LEU A 27 -5.81 -26.50 -9.17
N ASP A 28 -6.15 -26.00 -10.35
CA ASP A 28 -5.29 -25.08 -11.09
C ASP A 28 -5.07 -23.77 -10.32
N GLN A 29 -6.10 -23.25 -9.66
CA GLN A 29 -5.96 -22.09 -8.78
C GLN A 29 -5.02 -22.37 -7.60
N ALA A 30 -5.14 -23.52 -6.95
CA ALA A 30 -4.23 -23.88 -5.86
C ALA A 30 -2.77 -24.04 -6.32
N LYS A 31 -2.54 -24.62 -7.50
CA LYS A 31 -1.22 -24.70 -8.14
C LYS A 31 -0.70 -23.33 -8.56
N ASP A 32 -1.56 -22.44 -9.06
CA ASP A 32 -1.18 -21.08 -9.42
C ASP A 32 -0.83 -20.23 -8.18
N TRP A 33 -1.48 -20.45 -7.05
CA TRP A 33 -1.05 -19.82 -5.79
C TRP A 33 0.37 -20.25 -5.39
N LEU A 34 0.69 -21.53 -5.51
CA LEU A 34 2.05 -22.00 -5.24
C LEU A 34 3.07 -21.37 -6.20
N ARG A 35 2.73 -21.26 -7.48
CA ARG A 35 3.56 -20.59 -8.48
C ARG A 35 3.76 -19.11 -8.11
N THR A 36 2.70 -18.41 -7.72
CA THR A 36 2.76 -17.00 -7.32
C THR A 36 3.66 -16.80 -6.10
N ILE A 37 3.54 -17.66 -5.09
CA ILE A 37 4.43 -17.65 -3.92
C ILE A 37 5.89 -17.83 -4.33
N TYR A 38 6.20 -18.78 -5.24
CA TYR A 38 7.55 -18.97 -5.76
C TYR A 38 8.06 -17.77 -6.55
N GLU A 39 7.25 -17.20 -7.44
CA GLU A 39 7.64 -16.04 -8.23
C GLU A 39 7.95 -14.84 -7.33
N ILE A 40 7.13 -14.56 -6.31
CA ILE A 40 7.41 -13.52 -5.32
C ILE A 40 8.73 -13.83 -4.58
N ARG A 41 8.92 -15.05 -4.10
CA ARG A 41 10.13 -15.46 -3.39
C ARG A 41 11.39 -15.28 -4.26
N PHE A 42 11.39 -15.78 -5.47
CA PHE A 42 12.54 -15.69 -6.38
C PHE A 42 12.81 -14.26 -6.83
N PHE A 43 11.75 -13.46 -7.01
CA PHE A 43 11.89 -12.03 -7.26
C PHE A 43 12.63 -11.34 -6.11
N GLU A 44 12.22 -11.57 -4.88
CA GLU A 44 12.84 -10.97 -3.69
C GLU A 44 14.28 -11.43 -3.48
N GLU A 45 14.56 -12.70 -3.68
CA GLU A 45 15.92 -13.24 -3.61
C GLU A 45 16.82 -12.64 -4.69
N LYS A 46 16.31 -12.51 -5.92
CA LYS A 46 17.01 -11.84 -7.01
C LYS A 46 17.25 -10.36 -6.70
N VAL A 47 16.26 -9.65 -6.19
CA VAL A 47 16.40 -8.25 -5.76
C VAL A 47 17.46 -8.10 -4.68
N TYR A 48 17.50 -9.01 -3.70
CA TYR A 48 18.53 -9.02 -2.66
C TYR A 48 19.95 -9.13 -3.24
N ASP A 49 20.14 -10.04 -4.21
CA ASP A 49 21.41 -10.25 -4.88
C ASP A 49 21.83 -9.03 -5.72
N LEU A 50 20.90 -8.47 -6.48
CA LEU A 50 21.13 -7.30 -7.33
C LEU A 50 21.43 -6.02 -6.53
N LEU A 51 20.83 -5.88 -5.35
CA LEU A 51 21.22 -4.86 -4.37
C LEU A 51 22.67 -5.06 -3.91
N GLY A 52 23.06 -6.33 -3.69
CA GLY A 52 24.44 -6.68 -3.33
C GLY A 52 25.47 -6.28 -4.37
N GLN A 53 25.09 -6.38 -5.61
CA GLN A 53 25.90 -6.02 -6.77
C GLN A 53 25.81 -4.52 -7.13
N ASN A 54 25.03 -3.73 -6.39
CA ASN A 54 24.76 -2.31 -6.66
C ASN A 54 24.13 -2.06 -8.05
N ILE A 55 23.43 -3.04 -8.59
CA ILE A 55 22.63 -2.92 -9.84
C ILE A 55 21.31 -2.23 -9.52
N ILE A 56 20.57 -2.73 -8.51
CA ILE A 56 19.44 -2.01 -7.93
C ILE A 56 19.99 -1.03 -6.90
N LYS A 57 19.54 0.22 -6.97
CA LYS A 57 20.00 1.31 -6.11
C LYS A 57 18.90 1.79 -5.18
N GLY A 58 19.32 2.43 -4.08
CA GLY A 58 18.40 2.99 -3.10
C GLY A 58 17.96 1.99 -2.03
N ALA A 59 16.93 2.37 -1.29
CA ALA A 59 16.37 1.54 -0.22
C ALA A 59 15.35 0.56 -0.79
N SER A 60 15.53 -0.72 -0.52
CA SER A 60 14.57 -1.77 -0.88
C SER A 60 14.17 -2.56 0.35
N HIS A 61 12.89 -2.92 0.40
CA HIS A 61 12.26 -3.62 1.51
C HIS A 61 11.60 -4.90 0.99
N LEU A 62 12.24 -6.03 1.25
CA LEU A 62 11.85 -7.31 0.68
C LEU A 62 10.58 -7.87 1.33
N TYR A 63 9.74 -8.49 0.53
CA TYR A 63 8.49 -9.12 0.96
C TYR A 63 8.66 -10.59 1.37
N ALA A 64 9.84 -11.17 1.14
CA ALA A 64 10.15 -12.58 1.41
C ALA A 64 9.76 -13.02 2.83
N GLY A 65 9.01 -14.10 2.92
CA GLY A 65 8.43 -14.66 4.14
C GLY A 65 6.96 -14.30 4.36
N GLN A 66 6.39 -13.36 3.59
CA GLN A 66 5.01 -12.89 3.72
C GLN A 66 4.15 -13.25 2.48
N GLU A 67 4.66 -14.05 1.56
CA GLU A 67 4.06 -14.32 0.25
C GLU A 67 2.65 -14.87 0.34
N ALA A 68 2.35 -15.64 1.40
CA ALA A 68 1.03 -16.23 1.60
C ALA A 68 -0.05 -15.16 1.86
N VAL A 69 0.32 -14.02 2.49
CA VAL A 69 -0.64 -12.92 2.74
C VAL A 69 -1.06 -12.29 1.41
N ALA A 70 -0.13 -11.86 0.59
CA ALA A 70 -0.44 -11.27 -0.72
C ALA A 70 -1.21 -12.26 -1.59
N THR A 71 -0.69 -13.50 -1.72
CA THR A 71 -1.29 -14.52 -2.59
C THR A 71 -2.71 -14.86 -2.16
N GLY A 72 -2.93 -15.15 -0.88
CA GLY A 72 -4.25 -15.55 -0.38
C GLY A 72 -5.27 -14.41 -0.45
N ALA A 73 -4.88 -13.21 -0.03
CA ALA A 73 -5.77 -12.05 -0.04
C ALA A 73 -6.19 -11.66 -1.46
N ILE A 74 -5.23 -11.59 -2.37
CA ILE A 74 -5.48 -11.17 -3.76
C ILE A 74 -6.20 -12.27 -4.55
N ALA A 75 -5.95 -13.55 -4.24
CA ALA A 75 -6.71 -14.65 -4.84
C ALA A 75 -8.22 -14.52 -4.61
N ALA A 76 -8.63 -13.98 -3.48
CA ALA A 76 -10.04 -13.78 -3.13
C ALA A 76 -10.71 -12.56 -3.78
N MET A 77 -9.93 -11.62 -4.35
CA MET A 77 -10.46 -10.43 -5.03
C MET A 77 -11.26 -10.77 -6.27
N GLU A 78 -12.20 -9.90 -6.61
CA GLU A 78 -12.82 -9.85 -7.93
C GLU A 78 -12.12 -8.82 -8.83
N ARG A 79 -12.20 -9.03 -10.15
CA ARG A 79 -11.63 -8.08 -11.12
C ARG A 79 -12.28 -6.70 -10.94
N GLY A 80 -11.43 -5.69 -10.74
CA GLY A 80 -11.83 -4.30 -10.49
C GLY A 80 -11.86 -3.91 -9.02
N ASP A 81 -11.65 -4.84 -8.07
CA ASP A 81 -11.32 -4.47 -6.70
C ASP A 81 -9.98 -3.74 -6.68
N VAL A 82 -9.78 -2.92 -5.66
CA VAL A 82 -8.67 -1.96 -5.57
C VAL A 82 -7.73 -2.36 -4.45
N ILE A 83 -6.42 -2.19 -4.64
CA ILE A 83 -5.45 -2.36 -3.57
C ILE A 83 -4.69 -1.06 -3.27
N GLY A 84 -4.32 -0.87 -2.00
CA GLY A 84 -3.31 0.08 -1.57
C GLY A 84 -2.22 -0.64 -0.78
N SER A 85 -0.95 -0.25 -0.99
CA SER A 85 0.20 -0.97 -0.48
C SER A 85 1.21 -0.08 0.24
N THR A 86 2.30 -0.68 0.71
CA THR A 86 3.35 -0.06 1.54
C THR A 86 4.70 -0.08 0.82
N HIS A 87 5.74 0.41 1.51
CA HIS A 87 7.15 0.29 1.09
C HIS A 87 7.58 -1.15 0.78
N ARG A 88 6.83 -2.16 1.23
CA ARG A 88 7.05 -3.60 1.01
C ARG A 88 6.04 -4.16 -0.02
N GLY A 89 5.81 -3.38 -1.08
CA GLY A 89 4.71 -3.59 -2.03
C GLY A 89 4.96 -4.64 -3.13
N HIS A 90 6.16 -5.25 -3.22
CA HIS A 90 6.49 -6.18 -4.31
C HIS A 90 5.55 -7.39 -4.35
N GLY A 91 5.30 -8.02 -3.19
CA GLY A 91 4.40 -9.17 -3.12
C GLY A 91 2.98 -8.83 -3.55
N HIS A 92 2.45 -7.68 -3.14
CA HIS A 92 1.11 -7.24 -3.53
C HIS A 92 1.03 -6.97 -5.03
N CYS A 93 2.00 -6.21 -5.57
CA CYS A 93 2.06 -5.93 -7.01
C CYS A 93 2.21 -7.22 -7.81
N GLY A 94 3.12 -8.12 -7.41
CA GLY A 94 3.32 -9.42 -8.06
C GLY A 94 2.07 -10.29 -8.09
N ALA A 95 1.39 -10.40 -6.94
CA ALA A 95 0.17 -11.20 -6.84
C ALA A 95 -0.98 -10.63 -7.67
N VAL A 96 -1.17 -9.30 -7.67
CA VAL A 96 -2.22 -8.65 -8.47
C VAL A 96 -1.94 -8.79 -9.97
N GLY A 97 -0.70 -8.61 -10.39
CA GLY A 97 -0.32 -8.79 -11.79
C GLY A 97 -0.56 -10.21 -12.29
N ASN A 98 -0.20 -11.21 -11.46
CA ASN A 98 -0.51 -12.61 -11.77
C ASN A 98 -2.02 -12.88 -11.87
N LYS A 99 -2.80 -12.32 -10.94
CA LYS A 99 -4.26 -12.45 -10.92
C LYS A 99 -4.93 -11.89 -12.17
N TYR A 100 -4.40 -10.81 -12.73
CA TYR A 100 -4.98 -10.13 -13.89
C TYR A 100 -4.31 -10.48 -15.21
N ALA A 101 -3.26 -11.31 -15.21
CA ALA A 101 -2.67 -11.84 -16.43
C ALA A 101 -3.66 -12.76 -17.16
N ASP A 102 -3.95 -12.42 -18.41
CA ASP A 102 -4.85 -13.21 -19.25
C ASP A 102 -4.10 -14.31 -20.03
N SER A 103 -2.75 -14.29 -19.99
CA SER A 103 -1.85 -15.24 -20.66
C SER A 103 -0.51 -15.35 -19.94
N GLU A 104 0.28 -16.37 -20.31
CA GLU A 104 1.67 -16.51 -19.84
C GLU A 104 2.54 -15.33 -20.30
N GLN A 105 2.28 -14.78 -21.48
CA GLN A 105 2.97 -13.59 -21.99
C GLN A 105 2.66 -12.36 -21.14
N ASP A 106 1.41 -12.17 -20.75
CA ASP A 106 1.02 -11.07 -19.84
C ASP A 106 1.68 -11.22 -18.48
N ARG A 107 1.72 -12.45 -17.95
CA ARG A 107 2.39 -12.75 -16.69
C ARG A 107 3.89 -12.45 -16.76
N GLN A 108 4.55 -12.85 -17.84
CA GLN A 108 5.96 -12.54 -18.05
C GLN A 108 6.20 -11.04 -18.22
N ALA A 109 5.35 -10.34 -18.98
CA ALA A 109 5.44 -8.90 -19.17
C ALA A 109 5.28 -8.13 -17.86
N HIS A 110 4.39 -8.62 -16.97
CA HIS A 110 4.24 -8.07 -15.63
C HIS A 110 5.54 -8.16 -14.81
N TRP A 111 6.15 -9.34 -14.71
CA TRP A 111 7.40 -9.50 -13.97
C TRP A 111 8.57 -8.74 -14.61
N ASN A 112 8.58 -8.64 -15.93
CA ASN A 112 9.54 -7.80 -16.67
C ASN A 112 9.44 -6.34 -16.24
N ALA A 113 8.23 -5.78 -16.19
CA ALA A 113 7.99 -4.40 -15.80
C ALA A 113 8.34 -4.15 -14.31
N MET A 114 8.02 -5.10 -13.43
CA MET A 114 8.39 -5.03 -12.01
C MET A 114 9.92 -4.96 -11.83
N MET A 115 10.66 -5.88 -12.45
CA MET A 115 12.11 -5.93 -12.33
C MET A 115 12.77 -4.69 -12.96
N ALA A 116 12.27 -4.25 -14.11
CA ALA A 116 12.72 -3.03 -14.78
C ALA A 116 12.52 -1.78 -13.89
N GLU A 117 11.39 -1.70 -13.18
CA GLU A 117 11.13 -0.58 -12.26
C GLU A 117 12.18 -0.50 -11.15
N LEU A 118 12.50 -1.62 -10.51
CA LEU A 118 13.48 -1.65 -9.43
C LEU A 118 14.90 -1.35 -9.92
N MET A 119 15.22 -1.70 -11.16
CA MET A 119 16.49 -1.36 -11.82
C MET A 119 16.53 0.08 -12.34
N GLY A 120 15.45 0.86 -12.21
CA GLY A 120 15.37 2.24 -12.66
C GLY A 120 15.28 2.38 -14.18
N LYS A 121 14.67 1.42 -14.89
CA LYS A 121 14.58 1.36 -16.34
C LYS A 121 13.27 1.96 -16.87
N GLU A 122 13.31 2.51 -18.08
CA GLU A 122 12.16 3.15 -18.77
C GLU A 122 10.95 2.19 -18.91
N THR A 123 11.20 0.89 -19.03
CA THR A 123 10.17 -0.14 -19.23
C THR A 123 9.50 -0.58 -17.94
N GLY A 124 9.87 0.01 -16.79
CA GLY A 124 9.21 -0.19 -15.51
C GLY A 124 7.85 0.50 -15.43
N TYR A 125 6.99 0.06 -14.51
CA TYR A 125 5.63 0.60 -14.32
C TYR A 125 5.57 2.11 -14.08
N CYS A 126 6.53 2.64 -13.34
CA CYS A 126 6.67 4.07 -13.09
C CYS A 126 7.84 4.67 -13.90
N LYS A 127 8.21 4.05 -15.03
CA LYS A 127 9.33 4.46 -15.90
C LYS A 127 10.66 4.57 -15.12
N GLY A 128 10.86 3.67 -14.15
CA GLY A 128 12.04 3.63 -13.31
C GLY A 128 12.14 4.73 -12.25
N ARG A 129 11.07 5.51 -12.01
CA ARG A 129 11.07 6.65 -11.06
C ARG A 129 10.51 6.30 -9.68
N GLY A 130 9.68 5.26 -9.59
CA GLY A 130 9.09 4.81 -8.32
C GLY A 130 10.03 3.92 -7.52
N GLY A 131 10.77 3.06 -8.18
CA GLY A 131 11.66 2.09 -7.57
C GLY A 131 10.92 1.11 -6.65
N SER A 132 11.63 0.59 -5.65
CA SER A 132 11.11 -0.47 -4.75
C SER A 132 9.89 -0.03 -3.94
N MET A 133 9.90 1.19 -3.38
CA MET A 133 8.91 1.62 -2.38
C MET A 133 7.64 2.27 -2.97
N HIS A 134 7.63 2.55 -4.27
CA HIS A 134 6.53 3.29 -4.91
C HIS A 134 6.04 2.59 -6.19
N ILE A 135 6.22 1.27 -6.26
CA ILE A 135 5.74 0.49 -7.39
C ILE A 135 4.21 0.53 -7.45
N ALA A 136 3.66 0.85 -8.61
CA ALA A 136 2.24 0.98 -8.85
C ALA A 136 1.90 0.60 -10.28
N GLU A 137 0.72 0.05 -10.47
CA GLU A 137 0.09 -0.16 -11.77
C GLU A 137 -1.42 0.07 -11.61
N VAL A 138 -1.88 1.26 -12.02
CA VAL A 138 -3.26 1.72 -11.75
C VAL A 138 -4.23 1.27 -12.81
N GLU A 139 -3.85 1.34 -14.09
CA GLU A 139 -4.77 1.21 -15.22
C GLU A 139 -5.36 -0.20 -15.36
N ARG A 140 -4.53 -1.23 -15.26
CA ARG A 140 -4.93 -2.63 -15.45
C ARG A 140 -5.24 -3.35 -14.15
N GLN A 141 -4.55 -2.98 -13.07
CA GLN A 141 -4.52 -3.75 -11.82
C GLN A 141 -5.24 -3.04 -10.67
N ASN A 142 -5.70 -1.80 -10.84
CA ASN A 142 -6.26 -0.97 -9.78
C ASN A 142 -5.38 -0.93 -8.51
N ASN A 143 -4.06 -0.99 -8.70
CA ASN A 143 -3.09 -0.84 -7.64
C ASN A 143 -2.79 0.65 -7.45
N LEU A 144 -3.38 1.27 -6.43
CA LEU A 144 -3.21 2.70 -6.12
C LEU A 144 -1.77 3.07 -5.76
N GLY A 145 -0.91 2.08 -5.64
CA GLY A 145 0.51 2.26 -5.39
C GLY A 145 0.94 1.89 -4.00
N SER A 146 2.26 1.96 -3.87
CA SER A 146 3.01 1.71 -2.65
C SER A 146 3.55 3.01 -2.10
N THR A 147 3.66 3.15 -0.78
CA THR A 147 4.21 4.35 -0.14
C THR A 147 5.24 4.01 0.91
N GLY A 148 6.33 4.78 0.94
CA GLY A 148 7.35 4.71 1.98
C GLY A 148 6.93 5.37 3.30
N ILE A 149 5.83 6.12 3.32
CA ILE A 149 5.33 6.80 4.52
C ILE A 149 4.53 5.81 5.35
N VAL A 150 4.95 5.57 6.58
CA VAL A 150 4.26 4.66 7.52
C VAL A 150 2.87 5.21 7.84
N GLY A 151 1.83 4.42 7.55
CA GLY A 151 0.43 4.84 7.70
C GLY A 151 -0.11 5.64 6.50
N GLY A 152 0.73 6.04 5.54
CA GLY A 152 0.36 6.95 4.46
C GLY A 152 -0.61 6.40 3.41
N ASN A 153 -0.81 5.09 3.32
CA ASN A 153 -1.76 4.50 2.36
C ASN A 153 -3.19 4.35 2.90
N GLN A 154 -3.39 4.43 4.20
CA GLN A 154 -4.68 4.19 4.83
C GLN A 154 -5.72 5.27 4.48
N PRO A 155 -5.44 6.59 4.61
CA PRO A 155 -6.40 7.62 4.22
C PRO A 155 -6.77 7.56 2.72
N PRO A 156 -5.83 7.42 1.75
CA PRO A 156 -6.17 7.23 0.35
C PRO A 156 -7.04 5.98 0.10
N ALA A 157 -6.79 4.88 0.81
CA ALA A 157 -7.60 3.67 0.68
C ALA A 157 -9.04 3.90 1.18
N VAL A 158 -9.24 4.65 2.26
CA VAL A 158 -10.59 5.07 2.71
C VAL A 158 -11.26 5.95 1.67
N GLY A 159 -10.52 6.91 1.08
CA GLY A 159 -11.02 7.75 0.00
C GLY A 159 -11.45 6.95 -1.24
N ALA A 160 -10.63 5.97 -1.65
CA ALA A 160 -10.97 5.07 -2.74
C ALA A 160 -12.22 4.23 -2.43
N ALA A 161 -12.33 3.68 -1.21
CA ALA A 161 -13.50 2.94 -0.79
C ALA A 161 -14.78 3.80 -0.75
N LEU A 162 -14.64 5.06 -0.34
CA LEU A 162 -15.73 6.03 -0.37
C LEU A 162 -16.16 6.33 -1.82
N ALA A 163 -15.21 6.48 -2.73
CA ALA A 163 -15.49 6.67 -4.15
C ALA A 163 -16.22 5.45 -4.75
N GLU A 164 -15.80 4.22 -4.44
CA GLU A 164 -16.47 3.01 -4.91
C GLU A 164 -17.89 2.88 -4.34
N LYS A 165 -18.11 3.29 -3.09
CA LYS A 165 -19.44 3.39 -2.49
C LYS A 165 -20.32 4.41 -3.23
N PHE A 166 -19.83 5.61 -3.50
CA PHE A 166 -20.60 6.64 -4.23
C PHE A 166 -20.93 6.24 -5.65
N LYS A 167 -20.03 5.54 -6.33
CA LYS A 167 -20.28 4.97 -7.67
C LYS A 167 -21.26 3.81 -7.64
N ASN A 168 -21.58 3.27 -6.46
CA ASN A 168 -22.33 2.02 -6.29
C ASN A 168 -21.77 0.89 -7.17
N SER A 169 -20.45 0.79 -7.25
CA SER A 169 -19.74 -0.09 -8.18
C SER A 169 -19.75 -1.56 -7.77
N GLY A 170 -20.02 -1.85 -6.50
CA GLY A 170 -19.87 -3.16 -5.89
C GLY A 170 -18.40 -3.57 -5.67
N LYS A 171 -17.42 -2.66 -5.88
CA LYS A 171 -15.99 -2.94 -5.68
C LYS A 171 -15.57 -2.70 -4.24
N VAL A 172 -14.53 -3.41 -3.84
CA VAL A 172 -13.95 -3.36 -2.50
C VAL A 172 -12.51 -2.88 -2.57
N VAL A 173 -12.07 -2.16 -1.57
CA VAL A 173 -10.67 -1.74 -1.43
C VAL A 173 -9.98 -2.59 -0.36
N LEU A 174 -8.83 -3.16 -0.71
CA LEU A 174 -7.95 -3.84 0.22
C LEU A 174 -6.77 -2.90 0.56
N SER A 175 -6.63 -2.55 1.81
CA SER A 175 -5.51 -1.73 2.29
C SER A 175 -4.54 -2.61 3.06
N PHE A 176 -3.34 -2.81 2.51
CA PHE A 176 -2.27 -3.58 3.16
C PHE A 176 -1.34 -2.65 3.93
N PHE A 177 -1.03 -3.00 5.17
CA PHE A 177 -0.08 -2.24 5.99
C PHE A 177 0.49 -3.09 7.13
N GLY A 178 1.69 -2.72 7.61
CA GLY A 178 2.38 -3.46 8.67
C GLY A 178 1.91 -3.08 10.07
N ASP A 179 2.35 -3.88 11.05
CA ASP A 179 2.11 -3.69 12.49
C ASP A 179 2.58 -2.32 13.00
N GLY A 180 3.73 -1.83 12.51
CA GLY A 180 4.25 -0.53 12.91
C GLY A 180 3.32 0.65 12.57
N SER A 181 2.59 0.57 11.46
CA SER A 181 1.66 1.62 11.04
C SER A 181 0.40 1.68 11.90
N CYS A 182 0.07 0.60 12.60
CA CYS A 182 -1.09 0.55 13.47
C CYS A 182 -0.96 1.44 14.73
N ASN A 183 0.24 1.98 15.00
CA ASN A 183 0.48 2.90 16.12
C ASN A 183 0.52 4.37 15.69
N THR A 184 0.25 4.68 14.41
CA THR A 184 0.14 6.05 13.93
C THR A 184 -1.24 6.64 14.18
N GLY A 185 -1.34 7.97 14.31
CA GLY A 185 -2.64 8.66 14.39
C GLY A 185 -3.50 8.37 13.17
N THR A 186 -2.89 8.41 11.96
CA THR A 186 -3.57 8.12 10.69
C THR A 186 -4.25 6.75 10.63
N PHE A 187 -3.71 5.72 11.31
CA PHE A 187 -4.41 4.45 11.45
C PHE A 187 -5.75 4.62 12.16
N HIS A 188 -5.73 5.25 13.33
CA HIS A 188 -6.94 5.42 14.16
C HIS A 188 -7.99 6.29 13.47
N GLU A 189 -7.55 7.38 12.86
CA GLU A 189 -8.39 8.29 12.07
C GLU A 189 -9.02 7.58 10.87
N SER A 190 -8.23 6.86 10.10
CA SER A 190 -8.69 6.14 8.91
C SER A 190 -9.68 5.02 9.26
N MET A 191 -9.40 4.23 10.31
CA MET A 191 -10.30 3.15 10.72
C MET A 191 -11.62 3.71 11.26
N ASN A 192 -11.58 4.78 12.06
CA ASN A 192 -12.77 5.47 12.53
C ASN A 192 -13.60 6.05 11.37
N MET A 193 -12.96 6.72 10.43
CA MET A 193 -13.61 7.28 9.24
C MET A 193 -14.26 6.18 8.39
N ALA A 194 -13.53 5.10 8.11
CA ALA A 194 -14.04 3.99 7.31
C ALA A 194 -15.28 3.33 7.96
N ALA A 195 -15.26 3.15 9.28
CA ALA A 195 -16.38 2.59 10.04
C ALA A 195 -17.58 3.54 10.04
N THR A 196 -17.36 4.82 10.34
CA THR A 196 -18.41 5.86 10.42
C THR A 196 -19.09 6.05 9.06
N LEU A 197 -18.30 6.13 7.99
CA LEU A 197 -18.82 6.29 6.62
C LEU A 197 -19.35 4.99 6.01
N LYS A 198 -19.16 3.85 6.68
CA LYS A 198 -19.55 2.52 6.19
C LYS A 198 -19.09 2.30 4.76
N VAL A 199 -17.78 2.28 4.55
CA VAL A 199 -17.18 2.09 3.22
C VAL A 199 -16.75 0.64 3.00
N PRO A 200 -16.74 0.13 1.74
CA PRO A 200 -16.33 -1.23 1.41
C PRO A 200 -14.81 -1.38 1.46
N LEU A 201 -14.24 -1.43 2.68
CA LEU A 201 -12.81 -1.52 2.96
C LEU A 201 -12.47 -2.81 3.71
N VAL A 202 -11.40 -3.50 3.31
CA VAL A 202 -10.77 -4.54 4.12
C VAL A 202 -9.36 -4.09 4.49
N ALA A 203 -9.13 -3.92 5.79
CA ALA A 203 -7.85 -3.56 6.35
C ALA A 203 -7.03 -4.83 6.60
N PHE A 204 -5.99 -5.07 5.78
CA PHE A 204 -5.06 -6.18 5.92
C PHE A 204 -3.82 -5.74 6.69
N ILE A 205 -3.67 -6.27 7.89
CA ILE A 205 -2.55 -5.97 8.78
C ILE A 205 -1.54 -7.10 8.68
N GLU A 206 -0.39 -6.82 8.08
CA GLU A 206 0.74 -7.74 7.99
C GLU A 206 1.59 -7.62 9.25
N ASN A 207 1.17 -8.30 10.31
CA ASN A 207 1.92 -8.31 11.55
C ASN A 207 3.10 -9.27 11.43
N ASN A 208 4.23 -8.72 11.01
CA ASN A 208 5.51 -9.44 10.90
C ASN A 208 6.36 -9.32 12.18
N LEU A 209 5.74 -8.92 13.28
CA LEU A 209 6.25 -8.80 14.64
C LEU A 209 7.18 -7.61 14.91
N TYR A 210 7.62 -6.88 13.88
CA TYR A 210 8.62 -5.83 14.06
C TYR A 210 8.33 -4.58 13.23
N GLY A 211 8.09 -3.47 13.89
CA GLY A 211 8.17 -2.14 13.30
C GLY A 211 9.64 -1.72 13.19
N MET A 212 10.25 -1.86 12.02
CA MET A 212 11.69 -1.71 11.82
C MET A 212 12.49 -2.71 12.70
N SER A 213 13.10 -2.27 13.79
CA SER A 213 13.82 -3.10 14.77
C SER A 213 13.08 -3.25 16.12
N VAL A 214 11.96 -2.54 16.28
CA VAL A 214 11.19 -2.56 17.53
C VAL A 214 10.14 -3.66 17.48
N PRO A 215 10.14 -4.62 18.42
CA PRO A 215 9.11 -5.65 18.49
C PRO A 215 7.74 -5.01 18.67
N PHE A 216 6.73 -5.53 17.98
CA PHE A 216 5.36 -5.04 18.17
C PHE A 216 4.87 -5.36 19.58
N SER A 217 4.92 -6.62 19.99
CA SER A 217 4.55 -7.09 21.33
C SER A 217 5.32 -8.36 21.66
N GLY A 218 5.79 -8.46 22.90
CA GLY A 218 6.64 -9.55 23.36
C GLY A 218 8.01 -9.56 22.68
N SER A 219 9.05 -9.89 23.42
CA SER A 219 10.41 -10.07 22.91
C SER A 219 11.08 -11.16 23.71
N GLU A 220 11.79 -12.05 23.01
CA GLU A 220 12.65 -13.03 23.66
C GLU A 220 13.93 -12.42 24.24
N ILE A 221 14.25 -11.18 23.86
CA ILE A 221 15.42 -10.45 24.35
C ILE A 221 15.00 -9.66 25.59
N GLU A 222 15.58 -10.02 26.74
CA GLU A 222 15.31 -9.37 28.03
C GLU A 222 15.58 -7.86 27.98
N GLY A 223 14.69 -7.08 28.62
CA GLY A 223 14.81 -5.63 28.67
C GLY A 223 14.37 -4.89 27.39
N THR A 224 13.97 -5.61 26.33
CA THR A 224 13.46 -4.98 25.12
C THR A 224 12.08 -4.39 25.33
N ARG A 225 11.90 -3.10 25.00
CA ARG A 225 10.60 -2.42 25.01
C ARG A 225 9.85 -2.69 23.72
N CYS A 226 8.56 -3.02 23.82
CA CYS A 226 7.67 -3.25 22.70
C CYS A 226 6.94 -1.97 22.29
N ALA A 227 6.53 -1.92 21.01
CA ALA A 227 5.80 -0.78 20.46
C ALA A 227 4.32 -0.76 20.87
N SER A 228 3.77 -1.89 21.31
CA SER A 228 2.36 -2.04 21.65
C SER A 228 2.18 -2.72 23.02
N SER A 229 1.14 -2.29 23.74
CA SER A 229 0.70 -2.91 24.99
C SER A 229 -0.20 -4.14 24.76
N ILE A 230 -0.66 -4.36 23.53
CA ILE A 230 -1.52 -5.50 23.15
C ILE A 230 -0.75 -6.46 22.24
N GLN A 231 -1.09 -7.74 22.29
CA GLN A 231 -0.46 -8.77 21.44
C GLN A 231 -1.08 -8.86 20.05
N ASP A 232 -2.39 -8.65 19.98
CA ASP A 232 -3.16 -8.81 18.74
C ASP A 232 -3.78 -7.49 18.34
N ILE A 233 -3.42 -6.99 17.16
CA ILE A 233 -3.90 -5.71 16.63
C ILE A 233 -5.39 -5.78 16.29
N ALA A 234 -5.87 -6.94 15.86
CA ALA A 234 -7.27 -7.16 15.51
C ALA A 234 -8.23 -6.76 16.66
N VAL A 235 -7.77 -6.79 17.93
CA VAL A 235 -8.54 -6.34 19.10
C VAL A 235 -8.97 -4.88 18.98
N ARG A 236 -8.19 -4.06 18.28
CA ARG A 236 -8.51 -2.63 18.06
C ARG A 236 -9.79 -2.41 17.25
N SER A 237 -10.22 -3.42 16.46
CA SER A 237 -11.46 -3.35 15.68
C SER A 237 -12.69 -3.08 16.54
N VAL A 238 -12.67 -3.53 17.79
CA VAL A 238 -13.76 -3.32 18.76
C VAL A 238 -13.97 -1.82 19.05
N ALA A 239 -12.89 -1.03 19.06
CA ALA A 239 -12.97 0.42 19.28
C ALA A 239 -13.71 1.17 18.16
N TYR A 240 -13.81 0.57 16.98
CA TYR A 240 -14.50 1.15 15.81
C TYR A 240 -15.83 0.47 15.49
N ASP A 241 -16.29 -0.44 16.35
CA ASP A 241 -17.50 -1.24 16.15
C ASP A 241 -17.48 -2.04 14.82
N VAL A 242 -16.32 -2.60 14.43
CA VAL A 242 -16.15 -3.40 13.23
C VAL A 242 -15.59 -4.79 13.56
N PRO A 243 -15.88 -5.81 12.73
CA PRO A 243 -15.35 -7.16 12.96
C PRO A 243 -13.82 -7.19 12.79
N GLY A 244 -13.16 -7.97 13.68
CA GLY A 244 -11.74 -8.29 13.61
C GLY A 244 -11.49 -9.78 13.45
N MET A 245 -10.44 -10.14 12.72
CA MET A 245 -10.02 -11.53 12.53
C MET A 245 -8.51 -11.66 12.67
N ILE A 246 -8.04 -12.73 13.31
CA ILE A 246 -6.63 -13.10 13.38
C ILE A 246 -6.43 -14.37 12.55
N VAL A 247 -5.45 -14.33 11.65
CA VAL A 247 -5.21 -15.36 10.64
C VAL A 247 -3.74 -15.80 10.67
N ASP A 248 -3.50 -17.06 10.36
CA ASP A 248 -2.15 -17.53 10.05
C ASP A 248 -1.71 -16.98 8.69
N GLY A 249 -0.84 -15.98 8.71
CA GLY A 249 -0.31 -15.33 7.52
C GLY A 249 0.74 -16.13 6.76
N GLN A 250 1.12 -17.35 7.27
CA GLN A 250 2.00 -18.27 6.55
C GLN A 250 1.22 -19.28 5.70
N ASP A 251 -0.10 -19.33 5.85
CA ASP A 251 -0.98 -20.24 5.13
C ASP A 251 -1.88 -19.49 4.14
N ALA A 252 -1.57 -19.58 2.86
CA ALA A 252 -2.33 -18.90 1.80
C ALA A 252 -3.81 -19.32 1.76
N VAL A 253 -4.14 -20.54 2.15
CA VAL A 253 -5.53 -21.03 2.23
C VAL A 253 -6.27 -20.34 3.37
N ALA A 254 -5.64 -20.21 4.53
CA ALA A 254 -6.20 -19.50 5.68
C ALA A 254 -6.48 -18.03 5.33
N VAL A 255 -5.50 -17.37 4.70
CA VAL A 255 -5.63 -15.97 4.26
C VAL A 255 -6.73 -15.84 3.21
N PHE A 256 -6.80 -16.73 2.22
CA PHE A 256 -7.84 -16.71 1.20
C PHE A 256 -9.25 -16.82 1.79
N LEU A 257 -9.49 -17.73 2.70
CA LEU A 257 -10.79 -17.92 3.33
C LEU A 257 -11.22 -16.71 4.16
N ALA A 258 -10.27 -16.12 4.91
CA ALA A 258 -10.50 -14.91 5.67
C ALA A 258 -10.79 -13.71 4.76
N ALA A 259 -9.98 -13.53 3.72
CA ALA A 259 -10.15 -12.49 2.72
C ALA A 259 -11.51 -12.60 2.03
N ARG A 260 -11.88 -13.78 1.56
CA ARG A 260 -13.18 -14.02 0.92
C ARG A 260 -14.35 -13.63 1.83
N LYS A 261 -14.31 -14.01 3.11
CA LYS A 261 -15.33 -13.65 4.09
C LYS A 261 -15.42 -12.13 4.29
N ALA A 262 -14.27 -11.46 4.37
CA ALA A 262 -14.23 -10.02 4.56
C ALA A 262 -14.66 -9.24 3.31
N LEU A 263 -14.22 -9.65 2.12
CA LEU A 263 -14.61 -9.05 0.85
C LEU A 263 -16.11 -9.20 0.59
N ASP A 264 -16.66 -10.40 0.85
CA ASP A 264 -18.09 -10.64 0.75
C ASP A 264 -18.90 -9.72 1.67
N ARG A 265 -18.43 -9.52 2.89
CA ARG A 265 -19.08 -8.60 3.84
C ARG A 265 -18.98 -7.16 3.38
N ALA A 266 -17.77 -6.70 3.02
CA ALA A 266 -17.55 -5.34 2.55
C ALA A 266 -18.39 -5.02 1.32
N ARG A 267 -18.44 -5.93 0.36
CA ARG A 267 -19.21 -5.80 -0.89
C ARG A 267 -20.72 -5.75 -0.67
N LYS A 268 -21.25 -6.65 0.17
CA LYS A 268 -22.70 -6.79 0.38
C LYS A 268 -23.28 -5.76 1.34
N LYS A 269 -22.48 -5.25 2.28
CA LYS A 269 -22.96 -4.39 3.38
C LYS A 269 -22.36 -2.99 3.41
N ASN A 270 -21.34 -2.71 2.57
CA ASN A 270 -20.51 -1.51 2.69
C ASN A 270 -19.97 -1.35 4.13
N GLU A 271 -19.45 -2.41 4.71
CA GLU A 271 -18.90 -2.42 6.07
C GLU A 271 -17.44 -2.86 6.03
N MET A 272 -16.58 -2.08 6.69
CA MET A 272 -15.19 -2.48 6.80
C MET A 272 -15.00 -3.70 7.71
N MET A 273 -13.87 -4.39 7.50
CA MET A 273 -13.39 -5.46 8.36
C MET A 273 -11.88 -5.37 8.53
N MET A 274 -11.37 -5.72 9.71
CA MET A 274 -9.93 -5.79 9.96
C MET A 274 -9.46 -7.25 10.00
N ILE A 275 -8.40 -7.56 9.26
CA ILE A 275 -7.75 -8.89 9.26
C ILE A 275 -6.30 -8.68 9.69
N GLU A 276 -5.90 -9.33 10.76
CA GLU A 276 -4.50 -9.40 11.19
C GLU A 276 -3.89 -10.73 10.76
N CYS A 277 -2.97 -10.67 9.81
CA CYS A 277 -2.18 -11.82 9.36
C CYS A 277 -0.89 -11.89 10.17
N LYS A 278 -0.75 -12.93 11.01
CA LYS A 278 0.51 -13.23 11.71
C LYS A 278 1.49 -13.83 10.72
N THR A 279 2.52 -13.09 10.40
CA THR A 279 3.51 -13.44 9.38
C THR A 279 4.93 -13.08 9.84
N TYR A 280 5.93 -13.28 8.98
CA TYR A 280 7.31 -12.98 9.32
C TYR A 280 8.12 -12.63 8.08
N ARG A 281 9.07 -11.71 8.21
CA ARG A 281 9.99 -11.37 7.11
C ARG A 281 11.30 -12.14 7.27
N TRP A 282 11.76 -12.81 6.19
CA TRP A 282 12.99 -13.59 6.18
C TRP A 282 14.24 -12.73 6.30
N TYR A 283 14.24 -11.59 5.67
CA TYR A 283 15.30 -10.60 5.75
C TYR A 283 15.05 -9.58 6.87
N GLY A 284 16.00 -8.67 7.10
CA GLY A 284 15.81 -7.54 8.00
C GLY A 284 14.75 -6.55 7.52
N HIS A 285 14.65 -5.40 8.17
CA HIS A 285 13.75 -4.34 7.73
C HIS A 285 14.10 -3.87 6.31
N SER A 286 15.39 -3.67 6.07
CA SER A 286 15.99 -3.40 4.76
C SER A 286 17.24 -4.27 4.58
N ARG A 287 17.89 -4.19 3.43
CA ARG A 287 19.08 -5.01 3.15
C ARG A 287 20.23 -4.79 4.14
N SER A 288 20.43 -3.57 4.62
CA SER A 288 21.51 -3.25 5.55
C SER A 288 21.22 -3.61 7.01
N ASP A 289 20.05 -4.13 7.32
CA ASP A 289 19.64 -4.45 8.68
C ASP A 289 20.32 -5.75 9.17
N PRO A 290 21.17 -5.71 10.21
CA PRO A 290 21.90 -6.86 10.71
C PRO A 290 21.03 -7.83 11.55
N ARG A 291 19.77 -7.49 11.82
CA ARG A 291 18.79 -8.32 12.57
C ARG A 291 19.21 -8.70 14.00
N VAL A 292 20.00 -7.88 14.66
CA VAL A 292 20.48 -8.14 16.03
C VAL A 292 19.37 -8.15 17.09
N TYR A 293 18.19 -7.69 16.74
CA TYR A 293 17.00 -7.63 17.59
C TYR A 293 16.13 -8.90 17.51
N ARG A 294 16.57 -9.93 16.80
CA ARG A 294 15.90 -11.24 16.66
C ARG A 294 16.78 -12.35 17.18
N THR A 295 16.19 -13.39 17.78
CA THR A 295 16.91 -14.60 18.14
C THR A 295 16.97 -15.56 16.97
N LYS A 296 18.01 -16.39 16.93
CA LYS A 296 18.12 -17.47 15.93
C LYS A 296 17.04 -18.56 16.11
N ALA A 297 16.58 -18.74 17.35
CA ALA A 297 15.50 -19.66 17.64
C ALA A 297 14.17 -19.17 17.04
N GLU A 298 13.85 -17.88 17.20
CA GLU A 298 12.70 -17.26 16.58
C GLU A 298 12.75 -17.36 15.04
N GLU A 299 13.86 -16.96 14.43
CA GLU A 299 14.03 -17.06 12.97
C GLU A 299 13.80 -18.51 12.49
N LYS A 300 14.38 -19.50 13.17
CA LYS A 300 14.22 -20.91 12.81
C LYS A 300 12.77 -21.38 12.91
N ALA A 301 12.09 -21.05 14.01
CA ALA A 301 10.68 -21.43 14.21
C ALA A 301 9.76 -20.90 13.11
N TRP A 302 10.02 -19.68 12.63
CA TRP A 302 9.26 -19.12 11.52
C TRP A 302 9.62 -19.75 10.17
N HIS A 303 10.90 -20.06 9.93
CA HIS A 303 11.31 -20.78 8.71
C HIS A 303 10.72 -22.20 8.60
N GLU A 304 10.45 -22.87 9.71
CA GLU A 304 9.76 -24.17 9.72
C GLU A 304 8.31 -24.06 9.21
N ARG A 305 7.76 -22.86 9.17
CA ARG A 305 6.42 -22.51 8.67
C ARG A 305 6.46 -21.72 7.38
N ASP A 306 7.48 -21.97 6.53
CA ASP A 306 7.61 -21.27 5.24
C ASP A 306 6.34 -21.43 4.39
N PRO A 307 5.77 -20.33 3.83
CA PRO A 307 4.58 -20.36 2.97
C PRO A 307 4.64 -21.38 1.83
N ILE A 308 5.83 -21.55 1.25
CA ILE A 308 6.07 -22.55 0.20
C ILE A 308 5.86 -23.96 0.76
N THR A 309 6.49 -24.27 1.88
CA THR A 309 6.38 -25.56 2.53
C THR A 309 4.96 -25.86 2.96
N VAL A 310 4.28 -24.88 3.55
CA VAL A 310 2.88 -25.03 3.99
C VAL A 310 1.97 -25.41 2.82
N LEU A 311 2.04 -24.70 1.69
CA LEU A 311 1.15 -24.98 0.57
C LEU A 311 1.55 -26.26 -0.19
N ARG A 312 2.84 -26.56 -0.34
CA ARG A 312 3.32 -27.85 -0.88
C ARG A 312 2.77 -29.01 -0.06
N ASN A 313 2.90 -28.97 1.26
CA ASN A 313 2.40 -30.00 2.14
C ASN A 313 0.89 -30.20 2.02
N ARG A 314 0.11 -29.11 1.88
CA ARG A 314 -1.35 -29.25 1.63
C ARG A 314 -1.66 -29.96 0.31
N LEU A 315 -0.94 -29.60 -0.77
CA LEU A 315 -1.13 -30.22 -2.09
C LEU A 315 -0.76 -31.70 -2.11
N THR A 316 0.31 -32.10 -1.42
CA THR A 316 0.77 -33.48 -1.40
C THR A 316 0.00 -34.34 -0.40
N SER A 317 -0.28 -33.83 0.82
CA SER A 317 -1.03 -34.58 1.83
C SER A 317 -2.48 -34.86 1.41
N ASP A 318 -3.09 -33.95 0.65
CA ASP A 318 -4.44 -34.14 0.11
C ASP A 318 -4.46 -35.04 -1.17
N GLY A 319 -3.27 -35.49 -1.63
CA GLY A 319 -3.11 -36.33 -2.82
C GLY A 319 -3.47 -35.60 -4.13
N LEU A 320 -3.34 -34.25 -4.15
CA LEU A 320 -3.71 -33.41 -5.27
C LEU A 320 -2.56 -33.16 -6.24
N SER A 321 -1.33 -33.37 -5.81
CA SER A 321 -0.13 -33.27 -6.64
C SER A 321 1.02 -34.07 -6.07
N THR A 322 2.01 -34.38 -6.92
CA THR A 322 3.25 -35.06 -6.56
C THR A 322 4.40 -34.07 -6.42
N GLU A 323 5.44 -34.39 -5.66
CA GLU A 323 6.62 -33.50 -5.52
C GLU A 323 7.25 -33.15 -6.88
N PRO A 324 7.43 -34.09 -7.86
CA PRO A 324 7.95 -33.72 -9.18
C PRO A 324 7.08 -32.73 -9.93
N GLU A 325 5.74 -32.79 -9.81
CA GLU A 325 4.86 -31.80 -10.44
C GLU A 325 5.02 -30.41 -9.79
N LEU A 326 5.19 -30.38 -8.47
CA LEU A 326 5.41 -29.13 -7.73
C LEU A 326 6.79 -28.53 -8.03
N ASP A 327 7.79 -29.39 -8.30
CA ASP A 327 9.11 -28.93 -8.74
C ASP A 327 9.07 -28.31 -10.15
N GLN A 328 8.25 -28.83 -11.07
CA GLN A 328 8.02 -28.17 -12.35
C GLN A 328 7.42 -26.75 -12.22
N ILE A 329 6.50 -26.57 -11.25
CA ILE A 329 5.95 -25.23 -10.93
C ILE A 329 7.05 -24.31 -10.43
N LYS A 330 7.90 -24.79 -9.53
CA LYS A 330 9.07 -24.07 -9.01
C LYS A 330 10.02 -23.64 -10.14
N ASP A 331 10.39 -24.58 -11.02
CA ASP A 331 11.32 -24.34 -12.11
C ASP A 331 10.75 -23.31 -13.09
N LYS A 332 9.44 -23.38 -13.38
CA LYS A 332 8.76 -22.39 -14.21
C LYS A 332 8.77 -21.01 -13.59
N ALA A 333 8.51 -20.90 -12.29
CA ALA A 333 8.55 -19.65 -11.55
C ALA A 333 9.96 -19.05 -11.55
N PHE A 334 10.98 -19.89 -11.35
CA PHE A 334 12.38 -19.47 -11.41
C PHE A 334 12.74 -18.91 -12.79
N ALA A 335 12.40 -19.63 -13.87
CA ALA A 335 12.63 -19.16 -15.23
C ALA A 335 11.96 -17.83 -15.52
N THR A 336 10.71 -17.63 -15.07
CA THR A 336 9.98 -16.36 -15.20
C THR A 336 10.78 -15.17 -14.62
N ILE A 337 11.39 -15.34 -13.45
CA ILE A 337 12.14 -14.26 -12.78
C ILE A 337 13.53 -14.05 -13.41
N GLU A 338 14.20 -15.13 -13.86
CA GLU A 338 15.45 -15.00 -14.60
C GLU A 338 15.24 -14.24 -15.93
N ASP A 339 14.18 -14.58 -16.68
CA ASP A 339 13.82 -13.89 -17.92
C ASP A 339 13.49 -12.41 -17.67
N ALA A 340 12.74 -12.12 -16.60
CA ALA A 340 12.45 -10.74 -16.18
C ALA A 340 13.72 -9.96 -15.82
N THR A 341 14.69 -10.63 -15.19
CA THR A 341 15.99 -10.03 -14.85
C THR A 341 16.78 -9.70 -16.11
N GLN A 342 16.87 -10.62 -17.07
CA GLN A 342 17.54 -10.38 -18.34
C GLN A 342 16.87 -9.29 -19.17
N PHE A 343 15.54 -9.27 -19.20
CA PHE A 343 14.78 -8.20 -19.84
C PHE A 343 15.13 -6.83 -19.23
N ALA A 344 15.09 -6.71 -17.90
CA ALA A 344 15.37 -5.47 -17.22
C ALA A 344 16.83 -4.99 -17.38
N MET A 345 17.79 -5.91 -17.37
CA MET A 345 19.21 -5.61 -17.64
C MET A 345 19.41 -4.99 -19.03
N ASN A 346 18.70 -5.48 -20.02
CA ASN A 346 18.79 -5.03 -21.41
C ASN A 346 17.88 -3.82 -21.73
N SER A 347 17.00 -3.44 -20.83
CA SER A 347 16.08 -2.33 -21.02
C SER A 347 16.78 -0.97 -20.99
N PRO A 348 16.29 0.03 -21.75
CA PRO A 348 16.89 1.37 -21.78
C PRO A 348 16.71 2.10 -20.44
N TRP A 349 17.62 3.04 -20.21
CA TRP A 349 17.48 4.02 -19.14
C TRP A 349 16.49 5.11 -19.53
N PRO A 350 15.74 5.69 -18.57
CA PRO A 350 14.90 6.87 -18.82
C PRO A 350 15.73 8.04 -19.33
N ASN A 351 15.14 8.86 -20.19
CA ASN A 351 15.79 10.08 -20.60
C ASN A 351 15.82 11.09 -19.44
N GLY A 352 17.00 11.58 -19.07
CA GLY A 352 17.14 12.56 -17.99
C GLY A 352 16.39 13.88 -18.23
N ALA A 353 16.14 14.26 -19.48
CA ALA A 353 15.32 15.43 -19.81
C ALA A 353 13.84 15.27 -19.41
N ASP A 354 13.39 14.04 -19.19
CA ASP A 354 12.00 13.71 -18.86
C ASP A 354 11.73 13.65 -17.34
N VAL A 355 12.72 14.04 -16.51
CA VAL A 355 12.61 13.95 -15.04
C VAL A 355 11.42 14.72 -14.46
N ALA A 356 11.02 15.82 -15.09
CA ALA A 356 9.89 16.63 -14.66
C ALA A 356 8.55 16.23 -15.30
N LYS A 357 8.56 15.29 -16.26
CA LYS A 357 7.32 14.80 -16.88
C LYS A 357 6.56 13.89 -15.93
N ASP A 358 5.27 13.79 -16.12
CA ASP A 358 4.35 12.93 -15.35
C ASP A 358 4.31 13.26 -13.83
N VAL A 359 4.78 14.45 -13.41
CA VAL A 359 4.68 14.90 -12.01
C VAL A 359 3.33 15.56 -11.75
N TYR A 360 2.84 16.30 -12.73
CA TYR A 360 1.53 16.93 -12.72
C TYR A 360 0.77 16.61 -14.00
N VAL A 361 -0.53 16.79 -14.00
CA VAL A 361 -1.38 16.68 -15.19
C VAL A 361 -1.15 17.91 -16.05
N GLU A 362 -0.26 17.81 -17.03
CA GLU A 362 0.12 18.96 -17.89
C GLU A 362 -0.99 19.41 -18.85
N GLU A 363 -1.90 18.49 -19.23
CA GLU A 363 -2.88 18.73 -20.28
C GLU A 363 -4.18 19.41 -19.85
N SER A 364 -4.41 19.59 -18.55
CA SER A 364 -5.71 20.07 -18.04
C SER A 364 -5.80 21.59 -17.84
N TYR A 365 -4.69 22.30 -17.93
CA TYR A 365 -4.70 23.75 -17.81
C TYR A 365 -4.45 24.42 -19.16
N PRO A 366 -5.42 25.17 -19.71
CA PRO A 366 -5.16 26.01 -20.88
C PRO A 366 -3.94 26.89 -20.61
N ALA A 367 -3.07 27.10 -21.60
CA ALA A 367 -1.87 27.94 -21.47
C ALA A 367 -2.17 29.33 -20.88
N GLN A 368 -3.40 29.82 -21.07
CA GLN A 368 -3.92 31.07 -20.53
C GLN A 368 -4.06 31.05 -18.98
N VAL A 369 -4.33 29.91 -18.39
CA VAL A 369 -4.42 29.76 -16.92
C VAL A 369 -3.02 29.82 -16.29
N VAL A 370 -2.05 29.12 -16.88
CA VAL A 370 -0.64 29.15 -16.40
C VAL A 370 -0.07 30.57 -16.50
N THR A 371 -0.37 31.31 -17.59
CA THR A 371 0.07 32.69 -17.74
C THR A 371 -0.59 33.62 -16.71
N ASN A 372 -1.87 33.40 -16.41
CA ASN A 372 -2.60 34.14 -15.39
C ASN A 372 -2.07 33.83 -13.98
N GLU A 373 -1.75 32.56 -13.69
CA GLU A 373 -1.15 32.15 -12.39
C GLU A 373 0.24 32.75 -12.19
N GLN A 374 1.09 32.76 -13.22
CA GLN A 374 2.41 33.39 -13.16
C GLN A 374 2.31 34.90 -12.94
N GLN A 375 1.40 35.56 -13.62
CA GLN A 375 1.13 36.99 -13.44
C GLN A 375 0.56 37.26 -12.05
N MET A 376 -0.37 36.43 -11.56
CA MET A 376 -0.93 36.55 -10.22
C MET A 376 0.14 36.33 -9.15
N ALA A 377 0.99 35.31 -9.31
CA ALA A 377 2.10 35.03 -8.38
C ALA A 377 3.13 36.19 -8.36
N ALA A 378 3.39 36.85 -9.47
CA ALA A 378 4.23 38.06 -9.52
C ALA A 378 3.59 39.22 -8.76
N ARG A 379 2.29 39.49 -9.00
CA ARG A 379 1.54 40.51 -8.27
C ARG A 379 1.44 40.27 -6.77
N VAL A 380 1.26 38.99 -6.37
CA VAL A 380 1.24 38.61 -4.95
C VAL A 380 2.61 38.86 -4.29
N ARG A 381 3.72 38.52 -4.97
CA ARG A 381 5.08 38.80 -4.46
C ARG A 381 5.30 40.32 -4.31
N GLU A 382 4.90 41.11 -5.29
CA GLU A 382 5.03 42.57 -5.27
C GLU A 382 4.18 43.17 -4.12
N ALA A 383 2.93 42.75 -3.98
CA ALA A 383 2.05 43.15 -2.90
C ALA A 383 2.57 42.76 -1.51
N SER A 384 3.17 41.57 -1.39
CA SER A 384 3.78 41.07 -0.12
C SER A 384 4.99 41.93 0.25
N ALA A 385 5.88 42.24 -0.67
CA ALA A 385 7.02 43.12 -0.44
C ALA A 385 6.59 44.53 -0.06
N ALA A 386 5.54 45.08 -0.71
CA ALA A 386 4.96 46.34 -0.36
C ALA A 386 4.35 46.34 1.04
N PHE A 387 3.63 45.26 1.43
CA PHE A 387 3.06 45.12 2.74
C PHE A 387 4.14 45.16 3.85
N GLU A 388 5.21 44.37 3.72
CA GLU A 388 6.33 44.35 4.65
C GLU A 388 6.99 45.75 4.79
N LYS A 389 7.19 46.43 3.67
CA LYS A 389 7.74 47.78 3.64
C LYS A 389 6.83 48.78 4.39
N ILE A 390 5.52 48.73 4.14
CA ILE A 390 4.55 49.61 4.80
C ILE A 390 4.55 49.34 6.30
N VAL A 391 4.48 48.09 6.72
CA VAL A 391 4.52 47.71 8.16
C VAL A 391 5.78 48.25 8.84
N ALA A 392 6.94 48.20 8.15
CA ALA A 392 8.22 48.66 8.70
C ALA A 392 8.33 50.21 8.76
N THR A 393 7.62 50.97 7.92
CA THR A 393 7.86 52.41 7.75
C THR A 393 6.65 53.31 8.09
N CYS A 394 5.47 52.76 8.38
CA CYS A 394 4.23 53.52 8.58
C CYS A 394 4.17 54.35 9.89
N GLY A 395 5.14 54.23 10.78
CA GLY A 395 5.18 54.99 12.04
C GLY A 395 4.07 54.66 13.02
N ALA A 396 3.38 53.51 12.86
CA ALA A 396 2.30 53.08 13.74
C ALA A 396 2.80 52.73 15.15
N LYS A 397 1.97 53.03 16.17
CA LYS A 397 2.33 52.80 17.57
C LYS A 397 2.25 51.33 17.98
N THR A 398 1.47 50.54 17.26
CA THR A 398 1.30 49.11 17.55
C THR A 398 1.43 48.25 16.28
N LYS A 399 1.82 46.99 16.42
CA LYS A 399 1.87 46.04 15.29
C LYS A 399 0.51 45.85 14.61
N LYS A 400 -0.59 45.91 15.36
CA LYS A 400 -1.95 45.78 14.87
C LYS A 400 -2.29 46.98 13.98
N GLU A 401 -2.01 48.18 14.44
CA GLU A 401 -2.26 49.43 13.69
C GLU A 401 -1.42 49.46 12.38
N ALA A 402 -0.14 49.03 12.45
CA ALA A 402 0.71 48.91 11.27
C ALA A 402 0.15 47.95 10.23
N ALA A 403 -0.34 46.75 10.72
CA ALA A 403 -0.93 45.75 9.83
C ALA A 403 -2.24 46.22 9.19
N ASP A 404 -3.10 46.92 9.95
CA ASP A 404 -4.37 47.41 9.42
C ASP A 404 -4.16 48.52 8.39
N LEU A 405 -3.20 49.42 8.60
CA LEU A 405 -2.79 50.45 7.62
C LEU A 405 -2.23 49.77 6.35
N ALA A 406 -1.35 48.79 6.49
CA ALA A 406 -0.77 48.08 5.36
C ALA A 406 -1.84 47.31 4.57
N LYS A 407 -2.82 46.67 5.20
CA LYS A 407 -3.95 46.01 4.53
C LYS A 407 -4.76 46.97 3.70
N ALA A 408 -5.12 48.14 4.26
CA ALA A 408 -5.88 49.17 3.55
C ALA A 408 -5.12 49.70 2.30
N GLN A 409 -3.82 49.89 2.43
CA GLN A 409 -2.98 50.41 1.37
C GLN A 409 -2.74 49.36 0.25
N ILE A 410 -2.54 48.10 0.62
CA ILE A 410 -2.45 46.99 -0.33
C ILE A 410 -3.75 46.81 -1.10
N LYS A 411 -4.90 46.90 -0.43
CA LYS A 411 -6.20 46.84 -1.10
C LYS A 411 -6.38 47.99 -2.11
N SER A 412 -5.98 49.17 -1.72
CA SER A 412 -6.06 50.36 -2.61
C SER A 412 -5.09 50.25 -3.81
N GLN A 413 -3.86 49.82 -3.59
CA GLN A 413 -2.81 49.83 -4.60
C GLN A 413 -2.90 48.65 -5.57
N PHE A 414 -3.23 47.42 -5.06
CA PHE A 414 -3.19 46.19 -5.81
C PHE A 414 -4.58 45.57 -6.05
N GLY A 415 -5.63 46.09 -5.39
CA GLY A 415 -6.96 45.47 -5.41
C GLY A 415 -7.04 44.14 -4.69
N MET A 416 -6.08 43.85 -3.82
CA MET A 416 -5.95 42.56 -3.11
C MET A 416 -6.32 42.71 -1.64
N ASP A 417 -7.03 41.70 -1.10
CA ASP A 417 -7.29 41.59 0.32
C ASP A 417 -6.16 40.78 0.99
N VAL A 418 -5.63 41.31 2.08
CA VAL A 418 -4.66 40.60 2.93
C VAL A 418 -5.42 39.81 3.97
N VAL A 419 -5.46 38.50 3.80
CA VAL A 419 -6.15 37.55 4.69
C VAL A 419 -5.15 36.59 5.33
N ASN A 420 -5.55 35.90 6.40
CA ASN A 420 -4.72 34.84 6.94
C ASN A 420 -4.78 33.58 6.05
N ILE A 421 -3.81 32.67 6.23
CA ILE A 421 -3.69 31.45 5.43
C ILE A 421 -4.96 30.59 5.49
N ALA A 422 -5.55 30.42 6.68
CA ALA A 422 -6.76 29.62 6.85
C ALA A 422 -7.94 30.18 6.03
N THR A 423 -8.16 31.51 6.07
CA THR A 423 -9.19 32.15 5.24
C THR A 423 -8.92 32.00 3.76
N ALA A 424 -7.65 32.10 3.32
CA ALA A 424 -7.28 31.94 1.92
C ALA A 424 -7.52 30.51 1.43
N VAL A 425 -7.14 29.51 2.22
CA VAL A 425 -7.35 28.09 1.90
C VAL A 425 -8.84 27.76 1.81
N SER A 426 -9.65 28.21 2.80
CA SER A 426 -11.10 28.00 2.78
C SER A 426 -11.78 28.65 1.59
N ALA A 427 -11.34 29.86 1.20
CA ALA A 427 -11.88 30.54 0.03
C ALA A 427 -11.55 29.81 -1.26
N ALA A 428 -10.30 29.33 -1.43
CA ALA A 428 -9.87 28.57 -2.59
C ALA A 428 -10.63 27.24 -2.71
N GLN A 429 -10.80 26.52 -1.62
CA GLN A 429 -11.59 25.29 -1.59
C GLN A 429 -13.05 25.54 -1.99
N ALA A 430 -13.69 26.57 -1.44
CA ALA A 430 -15.06 26.94 -1.77
C ALA A 430 -15.22 27.35 -3.24
N GLU A 431 -14.20 27.96 -3.84
CA GLU A 431 -14.20 28.34 -5.25
C GLU A 431 -14.10 27.11 -6.16
N GLU A 432 -13.21 26.16 -5.85
CA GLU A 432 -13.11 24.92 -6.61
C GLU A 432 -14.39 24.07 -6.53
N MET A 433 -15.02 23.98 -5.37
CA MET A 433 -16.31 23.30 -5.22
C MET A 433 -17.44 23.96 -6.03
N ARG A 434 -17.39 25.27 -6.22
CA ARG A 434 -18.33 25.98 -7.08
C ARG A 434 -18.04 25.79 -8.57
N ARG A 435 -16.76 25.66 -8.92
CA ARG A 435 -16.31 25.49 -10.31
C ARG A 435 -16.56 24.07 -10.83
N ASP A 436 -16.31 23.06 -10.01
CA ASP A 436 -16.49 21.66 -10.38
C ASP A 436 -17.33 20.91 -9.33
N PRO A 437 -18.56 20.47 -9.67
CA PRO A 437 -19.45 19.75 -8.75
C PRO A 437 -18.91 18.37 -8.33
N LYS A 438 -17.81 17.88 -8.93
CA LYS A 438 -17.13 16.65 -8.52
C LYS A 438 -16.10 16.90 -7.42
N VAL A 439 -15.72 18.16 -7.18
CA VAL A 439 -14.82 18.53 -6.09
C VAL A 439 -15.62 18.75 -4.82
N PHE A 440 -15.26 18.06 -3.77
CA PHE A 440 -15.79 18.29 -2.43
C PHE A 440 -14.65 18.28 -1.42
N VAL A 441 -14.80 19.08 -0.36
CA VAL A 441 -13.86 19.11 0.75
C VAL A 441 -14.46 18.37 1.91
N PHE A 442 -13.70 17.42 2.43
CA PHE A 442 -14.05 16.62 3.60
C PHE A 442 -13.09 16.99 4.73
N GLY A 443 -13.62 17.28 5.89
CA GLY A 443 -12.82 17.61 7.07
C GLY A 443 -13.58 17.27 8.35
N GLU A 444 -12.84 17.03 9.40
CA GLU A 444 -13.32 17.02 10.78
C GLU A 444 -13.21 18.46 11.34
N ASP A 445 -14.03 18.78 12.33
CA ASP A 445 -14.16 20.10 12.97
C ASP A 445 -12.84 20.85 13.26
#